data_231c3592b31af5f8d86a4b667bf97415
#
_entry.id   231c3592b31af5f8d86a4b667bf97415
#
_cell.length_a   1.000
_cell.length_b   1.000
_cell.length_c   1.000
_cell.angle_alpha   90.00
_cell.angle_beta   90.00
_cell.angle_gamma   90.00
#
_symmetry.space_group_name_H-M   'P 1'
#
loop_
_entity.id
_entity.type
_entity.pdbx_description
1 polymer ?
#
loop_
_entity_poly.entity_id
_entity_poly.type
_entity_poly.pdbx_seq_one_letter_code
_entity_poly.pdbx_strand_id
1 'polypeptide(L)'
;MPGVQGVVPPQYIRSMTPETQALVRSATASAAVPFVPEVTLRTAAEPFGLWDRTERDAPPFWAFPWAGGQGLARYVLDHPETVAGRRVLDVASGSGLVAIAAAKAGARTVLATDIDEHALAAITLNAAANGAPQVSPRRLDLAAADHGDAEVILAADVFYQRDLAAMALVFLKAARRAGAAVLAADPARAFVPTAELAPVMTYEIPVLQVLEDTAVKTVTIYSLP
;
A
#
# COMPACT_ATOMS: atom_id res chain seq x y z
N MET A 1 -29.92 10.66 21.48
CA MET A 1 -29.78 9.53 20.56
C MET A 1 -28.36 9.01 20.72
N PRO A 2 -28.10 7.80 21.27
CA PRO A 2 -26.75 7.25 21.42
C PRO A 2 -26.22 6.76 20.07
N GLY A 3 -24.98 7.11 19.79
CA GLY A 3 -24.27 6.78 18.57
C GLY A 3 -24.13 5.29 18.35
N VAL A 4 -24.46 4.84 17.15
CA VAL A 4 -24.21 3.49 16.65
C VAL A 4 -22.71 3.33 16.46
N GLN A 5 -22.02 2.70 17.42
CA GLN A 5 -20.69 2.15 17.20
C GLN A 5 -20.86 0.98 16.23
N GLY A 6 -20.38 1.16 14.98
CA GLY A 6 -20.36 0.11 13.98
C GLY A 6 -19.41 -1.01 14.42
N VAL A 7 -19.97 -2.03 15.04
CA VAL A 7 -19.25 -3.29 15.34
C VAL A 7 -19.05 -4.00 14.02
N VAL A 8 -17.80 -4.05 13.54
CA VAL A 8 -17.39 -4.86 12.39
C VAL A 8 -17.65 -6.33 12.71
N PRO A 9 -18.41 -7.09 11.88
CA PRO A 9 -18.69 -8.48 12.15
C PRO A 9 -17.42 -9.33 12.26
N PRO A 10 -17.34 -10.29 13.21
CA PRO A 10 -16.13 -11.09 13.51
C PRO A 10 -15.57 -11.92 12.34
N GLN A 11 -16.33 -12.15 11.30
CA GLN A 11 -15.94 -12.93 10.12
C GLN A 11 -14.88 -12.26 9.23
N TYR A 12 -14.57 -10.98 9.46
CA TYR A 12 -13.52 -10.24 8.75
C TYR A 12 -12.20 -10.19 9.51
N ILE A 13 -12.15 -10.73 10.73
CA ILE A 13 -10.93 -10.87 11.53
C ILE A 13 -10.46 -12.33 11.42
N ARG A 14 -9.98 -12.77 10.25
CA ARG A 14 -9.01 -13.86 10.26
C ARG A 14 -7.70 -13.24 10.76
N SER A 15 -7.42 -13.51 12.02
CA SER A 15 -6.16 -13.15 12.66
C SER A 15 -5.01 -13.75 11.85
N MET A 16 -3.99 -12.92 11.53
CA MET A 16 -2.71 -13.40 11.02
C MET A 16 -2.26 -14.59 11.86
N THR A 17 -2.06 -15.73 11.21
CA THR A 17 -1.60 -16.92 11.95
C THR A 17 -0.09 -16.78 12.23
N PRO A 18 0.42 -17.38 13.31
CA PRO A 18 1.85 -17.45 13.56
C PRO A 18 2.63 -18.05 12.38
N GLU A 19 2.01 -18.99 11.66
CA GLU A 19 2.58 -19.66 10.48
C GLU A 19 2.79 -18.66 9.32
N THR A 20 1.83 -17.78 9.05
CA THR A 20 1.96 -16.73 8.01
C THR A 20 3.12 -15.79 8.33
N GLN A 21 3.26 -15.35 9.57
CA GLN A 21 4.40 -14.52 9.99
C GLN A 21 5.73 -15.27 9.90
N ALA A 22 5.76 -16.55 10.26
CA ALA A 22 6.95 -17.39 10.17
C ALA A 22 7.40 -17.55 8.71
N LEU A 23 6.46 -17.76 7.78
CA LEU A 23 6.75 -17.80 6.35
C LEU A 23 7.39 -16.48 5.88
N VAL A 24 6.76 -15.34 6.16
CA VAL A 24 7.29 -14.03 5.77
C VAL A 24 8.71 -13.83 6.33
N ARG A 25 8.94 -14.16 7.61
CA ARG A 25 10.28 -14.05 8.22
C ARG A 25 11.33 -14.93 7.55
N SER A 26 10.99 -16.18 7.23
CA SER A 26 11.92 -17.15 6.64
C SER A 26 12.20 -16.90 5.16
N ALA A 27 11.25 -16.28 4.45
CA ALA A 27 11.31 -16.06 3.01
C ALA A 27 11.90 -14.71 2.61
N THR A 28 12.13 -13.82 3.59
CA THR A 28 12.57 -12.44 3.33
C THR A 28 13.72 -12.01 4.24
N ALA A 29 14.50 -11.03 3.77
CA ALA A 29 15.52 -10.35 4.56
C ALA A 29 15.19 -8.86 4.68
N SER A 30 15.67 -8.20 5.76
CA SER A 30 15.47 -6.77 5.95
C SER A 30 16.49 -5.99 5.12
N ALA A 31 16.00 -5.01 4.35
CA ALA A 31 16.82 -4.10 3.57
C ALA A 31 16.19 -2.70 3.52
N ALA A 32 17.02 -1.67 3.44
CA ALA A 32 16.54 -0.31 3.16
C ALA A 32 15.96 -0.25 1.74
N VAL A 33 14.88 0.50 1.58
CA VAL A 33 14.27 0.72 0.27
C VAL A 33 15.14 1.70 -0.53
N PRO A 34 15.57 1.37 -1.76
CA PRO A 34 16.56 2.19 -2.48
C PRO A 34 16.16 3.67 -2.64
N PHE A 35 14.92 3.95 -3.01
CA PHE A 35 14.44 5.33 -3.20
C PHE A 35 13.86 5.97 -1.94
N VAL A 36 13.66 5.19 -0.88
CA VAL A 36 13.10 5.62 0.41
C VAL A 36 13.94 5.03 1.54
N PRO A 37 15.23 5.41 1.67
CA PRO A 37 16.17 4.80 2.62
C PRO A 37 15.79 4.97 4.09
N GLU A 38 14.85 5.86 4.39
CA GLU A 38 14.24 6.04 5.72
C GLU A 38 13.36 4.86 6.13
N VAL A 39 12.99 3.98 5.19
CA VAL A 39 12.16 2.79 5.44
C VAL A 39 12.95 1.52 5.17
N THR A 40 12.91 0.61 6.14
CA THR A 40 13.43 -0.74 6.00
C THR A 40 12.28 -1.72 5.80
N LEU A 41 12.34 -2.53 4.76
CA LEU A 41 11.34 -3.57 4.49
C LEU A 41 11.97 -4.96 4.52
N ARG A 42 11.16 -5.94 4.83
CA ARG A 42 11.46 -7.34 4.56
C ARG A 42 11.13 -7.62 3.10
N THR A 43 12.15 -7.94 2.31
CA THR A 43 12.03 -8.21 0.87
C THR A 43 12.58 -9.58 0.53
N ALA A 44 12.01 -10.22 -0.48
CA ALA A 44 12.55 -11.47 -1.01
C ALA A 44 13.77 -11.21 -1.90
N ALA A 45 14.77 -12.07 -1.79
CA ALA A 45 15.94 -12.00 -2.67
C ALA A 45 15.60 -12.49 -4.09
N GLU A 46 14.66 -13.46 -4.19
CA GLU A 46 14.24 -14.08 -5.44
C GLU A 46 12.71 -14.12 -5.57
N PRO A 47 12.14 -13.51 -6.65
CA PRO A 47 10.69 -13.48 -6.86
C PRO A 47 10.10 -14.87 -7.10
N PHE A 48 10.71 -15.66 -7.98
CA PHE A 48 10.14 -16.92 -8.47
C PHE A 48 10.14 -18.01 -7.41
N GLY A 49 11.25 -18.19 -6.68
CA GLY A 49 11.31 -19.20 -5.61
C GLY A 49 10.38 -18.95 -4.43
N LEU A 50 9.99 -17.70 -4.20
CA LEU A 50 8.96 -17.38 -3.19
C LEU A 50 7.56 -17.69 -3.71
N TRP A 51 7.27 -17.42 -4.97
CA TRP A 51 5.97 -17.73 -5.57
C TRP A 51 5.66 -19.23 -5.48
N ASP A 52 6.60 -20.08 -5.88
CA ASP A 52 6.46 -21.54 -5.79
C ASP A 52 6.19 -22.03 -4.35
N ARG A 53 6.78 -21.35 -3.35
CA ARG A 53 6.60 -21.69 -1.93
C ARG A 53 5.25 -21.25 -1.34
N THR A 54 4.58 -20.30 -1.95
CA THR A 54 3.29 -19.80 -1.44
C THR A 54 2.11 -20.61 -1.97
N GLU A 55 2.31 -21.47 -2.98
CA GLU A 55 1.27 -22.29 -3.63
C GLU A 55 0.02 -21.47 -4.04
N ARG A 56 0.22 -20.22 -4.45
CA ARG A 56 -0.86 -19.26 -4.76
C ARG A 56 -0.89 -18.94 -6.24
N ASP A 57 -2.10 -18.64 -6.74
CA ASP A 57 -2.30 -18.20 -8.13
C ASP A 57 -1.74 -16.78 -8.41
N ALA A 58 -1.50 -15.98 -7.36
CA ALA A 58 -0.99 -14.62 -7.46
C ALA A 58 0.46 -14.49 -6.97
N PRO A 59 1.31 -13.70 -7.64
CA PRO A 59 2.66 -13.39 -7.18
C PRO A 59 2.68 -12.79 -5.77
N PRO A 60 3.76 -13.00 -4.99
CA PRO A 60 3.91 -12.42 -3.66
C PRO A 60 4.24 -10.93 -3.72
N PHE A 61 3.28 -10.10 -4.17
CA PHE A 61 3.47 -8.65 -4.37
C PHE A 61 3.98 -7.94 -3.12
N TRP A 62 3.60 -8.42 -1.93
CA TRP A 62 4.01 -7.89 -0.62
C TRP A 62 5.52 -8.00 -0.33
N ALA A 63 6.22 -8.85 -1.08
CA ALA A 63 7.64 -9.13 -0.84
C ALA A 63 8.59 -8.16 -1.58
N PHE A 64 8.07 -7.13 -2.25
CA PHE A 64 8.87 -6.23 -3.08
C PHE A 64 8.44 -4.76 -2.93
N PRO A 65 9.41 -3.80 -3.00
CA PRO A 65 9.12 -2.38 -3.03
C PRO A 65 8.82 -1.95 -4.48
N TRP A 66 7.56 -2.04 -4.89
CA TRP A 66 7.12 -1.65 -6.24
C TRP A 66 7.32 -0.16 -6.51
N ALA A 67 7.47 0.19 -7.79
CA ALA A 67 7.83 1.54 -8.22
C ALA A 67 6.82 2.60 -7.75
N GLY A 68 5.52 2.36 -7.94
CA GLY A 68 4.48 3.30 -7.48
C GLY A 68 4.52 3.49 -5.98
N GLY A 69 4.70 2.39 -5.21
CA GLY A 69 4.85 2.43 -3.76
C GLY A 69 6.05 3.28 -3.31
N GLN A 70 7.22 3.13 -3.98
CA GLN A 70 8.39 3.95 -3.69
C GLN A 70 8.16 5.44 -4.00
N GLY A 71 7.54 5.75 -5.15
CA GLY A 71 7.22 7.12 -5.54
C GLY A 71 6.26 7.79 -4.56
N LEU A 72 5.16 7.10 -4.17
CA LEU A 72 4.18 7.67 -3.25
C LEU A 72 4.75 7.84 -1.84
N ALA A 73 5.55 6.87 -1.37
CA ALA A 73 6.23 6.96 -0.09
C ALA A 73 7.21 8.15 -0.04
N ARG A 74 8.00 8.35 -1.12
CA ARG A 74 8.90 9.50 -1.25
C ARG A 74 8.11 10.81 -1.22
N TYR A 75 7.03 10.89 -2.00
CA TYR A 75 6.18 12.08 -2.04
C TYR A 75 5.63 12.46 -0.66
N VAL A 76 5.09 11.48 0.06
CA VAL A 76 4.52 11.70 1.40
C VAL A 76 5.57 12.15 2.41
N LEU A 77 6.80 11.63 2.34
CA LEU A 77 7.90 12.05 3.21
C LEU A 77 8.40 13.47 2.87
N ASP A 78 8.42 13.84 1.60
CA ASP A 78 8.82 15.18 1.15
C ASP A 78 7.72 16.24 1.38
N HIS A 79 6.45 15.79 1.45
CA HIS A 79 5.26 16.62 1.64
C HIS A 79 4.44 16.15 2.85
N PRO A 80 5.01 16.20 4.08
CA PRO A 80 4.35 15.66 5.28
C PRO A 80 3.00 16.31 5.59
N GLU A 81 2.75 17.53 5.14
CA GLU A 81 1.48 18.24 5.28
C GLU A 81 0.30 17.49 4.65
N THR A 82 0.57 16.57 3.73
CA THR A 82 -0.47 15.73 3.10
C THR A 82 -1.11 14.76 4.07
N VAL A 83 -0.36 14.29 5.08
CA VAL A 83 -0.80 13.24 6.01
C VAL A 83 -0.66 13.61 7.49
N ALA A 84 0.14 14.62 7.84
CA ALA A 84 0.43 14.97 9.22
C ALA A 84 -0.85 15.25 10.03
N GLY A 85 -0.99 14.57 11.16
CA GLY A 85 -2.15 14.67 12.07
C GLY A 85 -3.44 14.04 11.55
N ARG A 86 -3.45 13.45 10.35
CA ARG A 86 -4.64 12.89 9.69
C ARG A 86 -4.78 11.39 9.90
N ARG A 87 -6.01 10.89 9.73
CA ARG A 87 -6.31 9.45 9.60
C ARG A 87 -6.11 9.06 8.13
N VAL A 88 -5.19 8.14 7.91
CA VAL A 88 -4.78 7.67 6.58
C VAL A 88 -5.25 6.25 6.34
N LEU A 89 -5.73 5.97 5.15
CA LEU A 89 -5.98 4.62 4.65
C LEU A 89 -5.03 4.36 3.46
N ASP A 90 -4.15 3.38 3.61
CA ASP A 90 -3.29 2.87 2.54
C ASP A 90 -3.91 1.61 1.95
N VAL A 91 -4.27 1.68 0.67
CA VAL A 91 -5.07 0.67 -0.03
C VAL A 91 -4.16 -0.24 -0.85
N ALA A 92 -4.38 -1.56 -0.76
CA ALA A 92 -3.53 -2.58 -1.37
C ALA A 92 -2.06 -2.36 -0.99
N SER A 93 -1.83 -2.24 0.32
CA SER A 93 -0.60 -1.74 0.94
C SER A 93 0.63 -2.66 0.72
N GLY A 94 0.41 -3.93 0.35
CA GLY A 94 1.46 -4.90 0.06
C GLY A 94 2.48 -5.05 1.19
N SER A 95 3.66 -4.48 1.02
CA SER A 95 4.74 -4.50 2.03
C SER A 95 4.52 -3.55 3.21
N GLY A 96 3.58 -2.60 3.10
CA GLY A 96 3.38 -1.53 4.07
C GLY A 96 4.26 -0.29 3.84
N LEU A 97 4.94 -0.19 2.70
CA LEU A 97 5.89 0.89 2.43
C LEU A 97 5.26 2.27 2.58
N VAL A 98 4.13 2.49 1.90
CA VAL A 98 3.44 3.79 1.89
C VAL A 98 2.85 4.10 3.26
N ALA A 99 2.26 3.09 3.93
CA ALA A 99 1.74 3.23 5.28
C ALA A 99 2.82 3.64 6.30
N ILE A 100 4.00 3.01 6.22
CA ILE A 100 5.13 3.33 7.10
C ILE A 100 5.66 4.74 6.80
N ALA A 101 5.77 5.12 5.54
CA ALA A 101 6.14 6.48 5.14
C ALA A 101 5.15 7.51 5.67
N ALA A 102 3.84 7.27 5.57
CA ALA A 102 2.80 8.13 6.13
C ALA A 102 2.91 8.26 7.67
N ALA A 103 3.20 7.16 8.36
CA ALA A 103 3.45 7.17 9.80
C ALA A 103 4.67 8.03 10.17
N LYS A 104 5.78 7.88 9.44
CA LYS A 104 7.01 8.68 9.62
C LYS A 104 6.78 10.16 9.29
N ALA A 105 5.90 10.47 8.33
CA ALA A 105 5.49 11.83 7.98
C ALA A 105 4.48 12.45 8.96
N GLY A 106 4.16 11.76 10.07
CA GLY A 106 3.35 12.30 11.17
C GLY A 106 1.85 12.05 11.06
N ALA A 107 1.41 11.06 10.26
CA ALA A 107 0.02 10.62 10.27
C ALA A 107 -0.42 10.21 11.69
N ARG A 108 -1.64 10.59 12.10
CA ARG A 108 -2.19 10.27 13.43
C ARG A 108 -2.45 8.78 13.58
N THR A 109 -3.06 8.19 12.57
CA THR A 109 -3.29 6.75 12.43
C THR A 109 -3.18 6.37 10.97
N VAL A 110 -2.67 5.18 10.70
CA VAL A 110 -2.60 4.62 9.35
C VAL A 110 -3.21 3.24 9.36
N LEU A 111 -4.28 3.07 8.62
CA LEU A 111 -4.86 1.77 8.34
C LEU A 111 -4.27 1.24 7.04
N ALA A 112 -3.39 0.25 7.14
CA ALA A 112 -2.76 -0.40 5.98
C ALA A 112 -3.56 -1.63 5.58
N THR A 113 -4.14 -1.63 4.38
CA THR A 113 -5.09 -2.66 4.00
C THR A 113 -4.63 -3.47 2.79
N ASP A 114 -4.91 -4.76 2.86
CA ASP A 114 -4.67 -5.67 1.75
C ASP A 114 -5.68 -6.82 1.80
N ILE A 115 -5.88 -7.53 0.69
CA ILE A 115 -6.68 -8.75 0.63
C ILE A 115 -5.85 -9.99 1.02
N ASP A 116 -4.52 -9.92 0.86
CA ASP A 116 -3.59 -11.01 1.12
C ASP A 116 -3.15 -11.02 2.60
N GLU A 117 -3.34 -12.14 3.28
CA GLU A 117 -2.91 -12.32 4.67
C GLU A 117 -1.38 -12.27 4.85
N HIS A 118 -0.60 -12.64 3.82
CA HIS A 118 0.86 -12.49 3.86
C HIS A 118 1.27 -11.02 3.78
N ALA A 119 0.54 -10.20 3.02
CA ALA A 119 0.72 -8.74 3.03
C ALA A 119 0.45 -8.18 4.43
N LEU A 120 -0.63 -8.59 5.10
CA LEU A 120 -0.92 -8.14 6.46
C LEU A 120 0.18 -8.53 7.46
N ALA A 121 0.75 -9.74 7.30
CA ALA A 121 1.89 -10.18 8.09
C ALA A 121 3.15 -9.35 7.79
N ALA A 122 3.42 -9.07 6.51
CA ALA A 122 4.53 -8.21 6.09
C ALA A 122 4.40 -6.79 6.65
N ILE A 123 3.21 -6.16 6.52
CA ILE A 123 2.89 -4.85 7.10
C ILE A 123 3.21 -4.83 8.60
N THR A 124 2.74 -5.84 9.35
CA THR A 124 2.97 -5.92 10.80
C THR A 124 4.47 -5.96 11.13
N LEU A 125 5.21 -6.83 10.45
CA LEU A 125 6.63 -7.01 10.69
C LEU A 125 7.44 -5.76 10.29
N ASN A 126 7.10 -5.16 9.16
CA ASN A 126 7.76 -3.98 8.65
C ASN A 126 7.44 -2.74 9.50
N ALA A 127 6.19 -2.54 9.89
CA ALA A 127 5.81 -1.44 10.79
C ALA A 127 6.57 -1.53 12.13
N ALA A 128 6.65 -2.71 12.73
CA ALA A 128 7.42 -2.92 13.96
C ALA A 128 8.91 -2.62 13.78
N ALA A 129 9.51 -3.08 12.68
CA ALA A 129 10.94 -2.85 12.37
C ALA A 129 11.26 -1.36 12.14
N ASN A 130 10.28 -0.55 11.71
CA ASN A 130 10.42 0.88 11.48
C ASN A 130 9.97 1.76 12.65
N GLY A 131 9.56 1.18 13.80
CA GLY A 131 9.04 1.94 14.92
C GLY A 131 7.78 2.75 14.59
N ALA A 132 6.88 2.19 13.78
CA ALA A 132 5.64 2.83 13.31
C ALA A 132 4.38 2.21 13.99
N PRO A 133 4.17 2.41 15.31
CA PRO A 133 3.07 1.78 16.06
C PRO A 133 1.68 2.28 15.65
N GLN A 134 1.57 3.42 14.97
CA GLN A 134 0.33 3.97 14.44
C GLN A 134 -0.17 3.25 13.16
N VAL A 135 0.64 2.36 12.56
CA VAL A 135 0.24 1.54 11.43
C VAL A 135 -0.48 0.29 11.92
N SER A 136 -1.71 0.11 11.48
CA SER A 136 -2.54 -1.07 11.80
C SER A 136 -2.92 -1.82 10.52
N PRO A 137 -2.55 -3.10 10.37
CA PRO A 137 -2.95 -3.89 9.21
C PRO A 137 -4.42 -4.30 9.32
N ARG A 138 -5.15 -4.30 8.21
CA ARG A 138 -6.51 -4.83 8.15
C ARG A 138 -6.80 -5.44 6.79
N ARG A 139 -7.46 -6.60 6.79
CA ARG A 139 -7.97 -7.17 5.54
C ARG A 139 -9.09 -6.31 4.99
N LEU A 140 -9.00 -5.98 3.69
CA LEU A 140 -9.99 -5.18 3.00
C LEU A 140 -10.09 -5.64 1.54
N ASP A 141 -11.32 -5.94 1.12
CA ASP A 141 -11.66 -6.19 -0.27
C ASP A 141 -12.27 -4.90 -0.85
N LEU A 142 -11.63 -4.33 -1.86
CA LEU A 142 -12.07 -3.08 -2.50
C LEU A 142 -13.47 -3.17 -3.11
N ALA A 143 -13.92 -4.36 -3.50
CA ALA A 143 -15.23 -4.56 -4.09
C ALA A 143 -16.38 -4.37 -3.08
N ALA A 144 -16.12 -4.58 -1.77
CA ALA A 144 -17.12 -4.56 -0.72
C ALA A 144 -16.83 -3.52 0.37
N ALA A 145 -15.78 -2.71 0.22
CA ALA A 145 -15.28 -1.83 1.26
C ALA A 145 -15.83 -0.41 1.17
N ASP A 146 -15.90 0.23 2.32
CA ASP A 146 -15.92 1.68 2.43
C ASP A 146 -14.57 2.21 2.98
N HIS A 147 -14.35 3.51 2.85
CA HIS A 147 -13.13 4.17 3.34
C HIS A 147 -13.17 4.50 4.84
N GLY A 148 -14.28 4.19 5.54
CA GLY A 148 -14.48 4.53 6.95
C GLY A 148 -14.40 6.04 7.21
N ASP A 149 -13.65 6.40 8.23
CA ASP A 149 -13.41 7.80 8.64
C ASP A 149 -12.04 8.34 8.17
N ALA A 150 -11.42 7.72 7.17
CA ALA A 150 -10.14 8.16 6.62
C ALA A 150 -10.26 9.56 5.99
N GLU A 151 -9.30 10.41 6.32
CA GLU A 151 -9.20 11.78 5.78
C GLU A 151 -8.30 11.84 4.56
N VAL A 152 -7.41 10.84 4.41
CA VAL A 152 -6.51 10.70 3.28
C VAL A 152 -6.50 9.24 2.82
N ILE A 153 -6.63 9.03 1.52
CA ILE A 153 -6.48 7.72 0.87
C ILE A 153 -5.19 7.73 0.06
N LEU A 154 -4.35 6.72 0.29
CA LEU A 154 -3.14 6.46 -0.48
C LEU A 154 -3.32 5.16 -1.25
N ALA A 155 -2.99 5.14 -2.54
CA ALA A 155 -3.12 3.97 -3.40
C ALA A 155 -1.97 3.91 -4.42
N ALA A 156 -1.08 2.95 -4.28
CA ALA A 156 0.04 2.76 -5.19
C ALA A 156 -0.06 1.43 -5.94
N ASP A 157 0.33 1.44 -7.22
CA ASP A 157 0.40 0.24 -8.06
C ASP A 157 -0.92 -0.56 -8.17
N VAL A 158 -2.09 0.10 -8.10
CA VAL A 158 -3.43 -0.55 -8.13
C VAL A 158 -4.03 -0.64 -9.54
N PHE A 159 -3.34 -0.13 -10.56
CA PHE A 159 -3.86 -0.04 -11.93
C PHE A 159 -3.23 -1.05 -12.92
N TYR A 160 -2.70 -2.18 -12.43
CA TYR A 160 -2.00 -3.16 -13.25
C TYR A 160 -2.92 -4.20 -13.91
N GLN A 161 -4.15 -4.36 -13.42
CA GLN A 161 -5.17 -5.25 -13.98
C GLN A 161 -6.48 -4.49 -14.19
N ARG A 162 -7.21 -4.77 -15.29
CA ARG A 162 -8.43 -4.04 -15.67
C ARG A 162 -9.48 -4.01 -14.58
N ASP A 163 -9.82 -5.17 -14.02
CA ASP A 163 -10.91 -5.27 -13.04
C ASP A 163 -10.52 -4.63 -11.70
N LEU A 164 -9.27 -4.82 -11.26
CA LEU A 164 -8.75 -4.16 -10.07
C LEU A 164 -8.72 -2.64 -10.24
N ALA A 165 -8.26 -2.15 -11.39
CA ALA A 165 -8.23 -0.72 -11.69
C ALA A 165 -9.62 -0.09 -11.67
N ALA A 166 -10.62 -0.79 -12.22
CA ALA A 166 -12.01 -0.35 -12.20
C ALA A 166 -12.56 -0.30 -10.76
N MET A 167 -12.35 -1.33 -9.95
CA MET A 167 -12.75 -1.38 -8.54
C MET A 167 -12.05 -0.28 -7.73
N ALA A 168 -10.74 -0.13 -7.90
CA ALA A 168 -9.97 0.90 -7.22
C ALA A 168 -10.49 2.30 -7.55
N LEU A 169 -10.74 2.60 -8.83
CA LEU A 169 -11.28 3.91 -9.23
C LEU A 169 -12.66 4.20 -8.62
N VAL A 170 -13.55 3.21 -8.56
CA VAL A 170 -14.87 3.35 -7.92
C VAL A 170 -14.70 3.67 -6.44
N PHE A 171 -13.85 2.93 -5.74
CA PHE A 171 -13.54 3.15 -4.33
C PHE A 171 -12.94 4.54 -4.07
N LEU A 172 -11.91 4.93 -4.84
CA LEU A 172 -11.24 6.23 -4.70
C LEU A 172 -12.20 7.40 -4.95
N LYS A 173 -13.07 7.28 -5.96
CA LYS A 173 -14.12 8.28 -6.23
C LYS A 173 -15.15 8.36 -5.10
N ALA A 174 -15.53 7.25 -4.51
CA ALA A 174 -16.45 7.24 -3.37
C ALA A 174 -15.83 7.96 -2.15
N ALA A 175 -14.58 7.64 -1.83
CA ALA A 175 -13.84 8.29 -0.75
C ALA A 175 -13.69 9.81 -1.01
N ARG A 176 -13.35 10.20 -2.24
CA ARG A 176 -13.21 11.61 -2.63
C ARG A 176 -14.52 12.39 -2.47
N ARG A 177 -15.65 11.80 -2.91
CA ARG A 177 -17.00 12.41 -2.72
C ARG A 177 -17.38 12.58 -1.26
N ALA A 178 -16.89 11.70 -0.40
CA ALA A 178 -17.10 11.80 1.05
C ALA A 178 -16.14 12.80 1.73
N GLY A 179 -15.27 13.46 0.98
CA GLY A 179 -14.39 14.53 1.46
C GLY A 179 -12.96 14.12 1.77
N ALA A 180 -12.59 12.84 1.57
CA ALA A 180 -11.20 12.43 1.73
C ALA A 180 -10.29 13.01 0.63
N ALA A 181 -9.07 13.39 0.97
CA ALA A 181 -8.02 13.64 -0.02
C ALA A 181 -7.56 12.29 -0.59
N VAL A 182 -7.33 12.22 -1.90
CA VAL A 182 -6.91 10.99 -2.56
C VAL A 182 -5.61 11.23 -3.33
N LEU A 183 -4.60 10.42 -3.05
CA LEU A 183 -3.36 10.35 -3.81
C LEU A 183 -3.16 8.93 -4.34
N ALA A 184 -2.83 8.83 -5.61
CA ALA A 184 -2.46 7.57 -6.25
C ALA A 184 -1.08 7.68 -6.90
N ALA A 185 -0.39 6.56 -7.08
CA ALA A 185 0.89 6.52 -7.79
C ALA A 185 0.96 5.31 -8.71
N ASP A 186 1.48 5.52 -9.91
CA ASP A 186 1.61 4.45 -10.91
C ASP A 186 2.75 4.73 -11.91
N PRO A 187 3.48 3.69 -12.36
CA PRO A 187 4.50 3.80 -13.39
C PRO A 187 3.94 3.76 -14.82
N ALA A 188 2.78 4.39 -15.06
CA ALA A 188 2.09 4.45 -16.34
C ALA A 188 1.65 3.08 -16.90
N ARG A 189 1.10 2.22 -16.04
CA ARG A 189 0.54 0.93 -16.45
C ARG A 189 -0.70 1.10 -17.34
N ALA A 190 -1.07 0.05 -18.07
CA ALA A 190 -2.07 0.10 -19.14
C ALA A 190 -3.48 0.54 -18.69
N PHE A 191 -3.82 0.42 -17.41
CA PHE A 191 -5.17 0.71 -16.90
C PHE A 191 -5.25 1.94 -15.99
N VAL A 192 -4.22 2.80 -15.99
CA VAL A 192 -4.26 4.08 -15.27
C VAL A 192 -5.37 4.95 -15.85
N PRO A 193 -6.34 5.41 -15.05
CA PRO A 193 -7.45 6.22 -15.54
C PRO A 193 -7.04 7.71 -15.67
N THR A 194 -6.15 8.01 -16.59
CA THR A 194 -5.54 9.35 -16.74
C THR A 194 -6.53 10.47 -17.01
N ALA A 195 -7.72 10.15 -17.55
CA ALA A 195 -8.79 11.14 -17.73
C ALA A 195 -9.46 11.59 -16.43
N GLU A 196 -9.28 10.82 -15.35
CA GLU A 196 -9.93 11.04 -14.05
C GLU A 196 -8.96 11.54 -12.99
N LEU A 197 -7.66 11.43 -13.25
CA LEU A 197 -6.58 11.74 -12.32
C LEU A 197 -5.79 12.95 -12.79
N ALA A 198 -5.49 13.86 -11.87
CA ALA A 198 -4.63 15.01 -12.13
C ALA A 198 -3.19 14.72 -11.69
N PRO A 199 -2.18 14.84 -12.57
CA PRO A 199 -0.78 14.64 -12.20
C PRO A 199 -0.31 15.74 -11.24
N VAL A 200 0.44 15.37 -10.22
CA VAL A 200 0.97 16.26 -9.17
C VAL A 200 2.49 16.31 -9.24
N MET A 201 3.14 15.16 -9.34
CA MET A 201 4.60 15.04 -9.30
C MET A 201 5.03 13.80 -10.09
N THR A 202 6.27 13.80 -10.56
CA THR A 202 6.88 12.65 -11.26
C THR A 202 8.25 12.36 -10.68
N TYR A 203 8.57 11.06 -10.51
CA TYR A 203 9.86 10.57 -10.05
C TYR A 203 10.43 9.52 -11.00
N GLU A 204 11.77 9.54 -11.15
CA GLU A 204 12.52 8.45 -11.80
C GLU A 204 12.98 7.46 -10.71
N ILE A 205 12.37 6.29 -10.66
CA ILE A 205 12.56 5.30 -9.59
C ILE A 205 13.47 4.17 -10.09
N PRO A 206 14.64 3.94 -9.48
CA PRO A 206 15.43 2.76 -9.75
C PRO A 206 14.68 1.51 -9.26
N VAL A 207 14.57 0.51 -10.11
CA VAL A 207 13.82 -0.72 -9.82
C VAL A 207 14.67 -1.96 -10.10
N LEU A 208 14.27 -3.09 -9.52
CA LEU A 208 14.92 -4.37 -9.81
C LEU A 208 14.48 -4.86 -11.20
N GLN A 209 15.39 -4.90 -12.14
CA GLN A 209 15.13 -5.31 -13.53
C GLN A 209 14.55 -6.73 -13.66
N VAL A 210 14.75 -7.58 -12.65
CA VAL A 210 14.13 -8.92 -12.62
C VAL A 210 12.61 -8.87 -12.35
N LEU A 211 12.11 -7.78 -11.79
CA LEU A 211 10.69 -7.58 -11.49
C LEU A 211 10.01 -6.65 -12.49
N GLU A 212 10.78 -5.77 -13.07
CA GLU A 212 10.31 -4.75 -14.02
C GLU A 212 11.13 -4.86 -15.30
N ASP A 213 10.55 -4.52 -16.44
CA ASP A 213 11.18 -4.64 -17.77
C ASP A 213 12.33 -3.65 -18.02
N THR A 214 12.55 -2.70 -17.11
CA THR A 214 13.57 -1.65 -17.19
C THR A 214 14.32 -1.50 -15.87
N ALA A 215 15.45 -0.79 -15.86
CA ALA A 215 16.19 -0.47 -14.64
C ALA A 215 15.66 0.77 -13.90
N VAL A 216 14.85 1.60 -14.58
CA VAL A 216 14.24 2.82 -14.05
C VAL A 216 12.81 2.91 -14.54
N LYS A 217 11.90 3.27 -13.66
CA LYS A 217 10.48 3.57 -13.98
C LYS A 217 10.16 5.03 -13.68
N THR A 218 9.51 5.67 -14.62
CA THR A 218 8.89 6.99 -14.40
C THR A 218 7.56 6.79 -13.67
N VAL A 219 7.50 7.22 -12.42
CA VAL A 219 6.28 7.12 -11.59
C VAL A 219 5.63 8.49 -11.48
N THR A 220 4.35 8.57 -11.79
CA THR A 220 3.55 9.78 -11.59
C THR A 220 2.68 9.65 -10.35
N ILE A 221 2.74 10.66 -9.50
CA ILE A 221 1.82 10.87 -8.38
C ILE A 221 0.63 11.64 -8.92
N TYR A 222 -0.55 11.16 -8.61
CA TYR A 222 -1.83 11.74 -9.04
C TYR A 222 -2.66 12.14 -7.83
N SER A 223 -3.43 13.21 -7.98
CA SER A 223 -4.58 13.51 -7.13
C SER A 223 -5.88 13.19 -7.86
N LEU A 224 -6.92 12.86 -7.12
CA LEU A 224 -8.28 12.77 -7.63
C LEU A 224 -9.00 14.09 -7.29
N PRO A 225 -9.35 14.93 -8.29
CA PRO A 225 -9.97 16.24 -8.08
C PRO A 225 -11.40 16.19 -7.53
#